data_5a6e9ffefff7f33220d70e0027818107
#
_entry.id   5a6e9ffefff7f33220d70e0027818107
#
_cell.length_a   1.000
_cell.length_b   1.000
_cell.length_c   1.000
_cell.angle_alpha   90.00
_cell.angle_beta   90.00
_cell.angle_gamma   90.00
#
_symmetry.space_group_name_H-M   'P 1'
#
loop_
_entity.id
_entity.type
_entity.pdbx_description
1 polymer ?
#
loop_
_entity_poly.entity_id
_entity_poly.type
_entity_poly.pdbx_seq_one_letter_code
_entity_poly.pdbx_strand_id
1 'polypeptide(L)'
;MLKSAITGWGKCTPDNIMTNDDLSKFVDTSDEWIQQRTGVKERRFSHVNTSDMAEIAGKHAIACAGLNPEDIDVVILATCTPDSIVPSAAAHVQKKIGAVNASVYDVNAACAGFLYALEQGKAFVESSLYKRALVIGAEHITWLLDWSDRNTAVLFGDGAGAVVIEESKNESDGEIYSFSNGLSSDNLEILEIPNFGSAMDRFNPDEAARVRWTFDGQEIFKSGVRAMAQASAEAIEKSGLSKEDIDIFIPHQANIRIVEALEKKLGLPNATTIKKVHRYGNTSAASIPTAFVD
;
A
#
# COMPACT_ATOMS: atom_id res chain seq x y z
N MET A 1 23.88 -16.50 -4.79
CA MET A 1 23.02 -15.81 -3.81
C MET A 1 21.77 -16.66 -3.66
N LEU A 2 21.21 -16.69 -2.44
CA LEU A 2 19.91 -17.32 -2.26
C LEU A 2 18.88 -16.56 -3.08
N LYS A 3 17.83 -17.25 -3.48
CA LYS A 3 16.65 -16.65 -4.11
C LYS A 3 15.53 -16.62 -3.09
N SER A 4 14.61 -15.68 -3.23
CA SER A 4 13.45 -15.56 -2.36
C SER A 4 12.15 -15.58 -3.16
N ALA A 5 11.07 -16.06 -2.54
CA ALA A 5 9.75 -16.13 -3.12
C ALA A 5 8.67 -15.67 -2.14
N ILE A 6 7.52 -15.28 -2.67
CA ILE A 6 6.30 -15.08 -1.90
C ILE A 6 5.64 -16.46 -1.72
N THR A 7 5.56 -16.94 -0.48
CA THR A 7 5.02 -18.24 -0.13
C THR A 7 3.62 -18.20 0.49
N GLY A 8 3.21 -17.02 0.95
CA GLY A 8 1.88 -16.83 1.51
C GLY A 8 1.39 -15.40 1.36
N TRP A 9 0.06 -15.23 1.34
CA TRP A 9 -0.57 -13.93 1.18
C TRP A 9 -1.89 -13.86 1.94
N GLY A 10 -2.29 -12.64 2.28
CA GLY A 10 -3.52 -12.38 2.99
C GLY A 10 -3.92 -10.92 2.91
N LYS A 11 -5.18 -10.65 3.17
CA LYS A 11 -5.70 -9.28 3.22
C LYS A 11 -6.75 -9.11 4.30
N CYS A 12 -6.98 -7.85 4.67
CA CYS A 12 -8.12 -7.38 5.43
C CYS A 12 -8.72 -6.16 4.74
N THR A 13 -10.00 -6.26 4.42
CA THR A 13 -10.79 -5.12 3.94
C THR A 13 -11.92 -4.89 4.95
N PRO A 14 -12.05 -3.68 5.53
CA PRO A 14 -13.14 -3.39 6.46
C PRO A 14 -14.51 -3.72 5.87
N ASP A 15 -15.44 -4.19 6.71
CA ASP A 15 -16.80 -4.54 6.29
C ASP A 15 -17.67 -3.30 6.00
N ASN A 16 -17.33 -2.16 6.62
CA ASN A 16 -18.07 -0.91 6.37
C ASN A 16 -17.80 -0.40 4.97
N ILE A 17 -18.82 -0.41 4.14
CA ILE A 17 -18.79 0.11 2.78
C ILE A 17 -19.41 1.50 2.78
N MET A 18 -18.72 2.46 2.17
CA MET A 18 -19.27 3.77 1.85
C MET A 18 -19.37 3.90 0.33
N THR A 19 -20.58 4.02 -0.17
CA THR A 19 -20.86 4.29 -1.57
C THR A 19 -20.67 5.78 -1.89
N ASN A 20 -20.63 6.12 -3.18
CA ASN A 20 -20.61 7.51 -3.60
C ASN A 20 -21.88 8.25 -3.20
N ASP A 21 -23.03 7.58 -3.20
CA ASP A 21 -24.31 8.15 -2.76
C ASP A 21 -24.31 8.45 -1.26
N ASP A 22 -23.66 7.59 -0.45
CA ASP A 22 -23.51 7.88 0.98
C ASP A 22 -22.63 9.12 1.20
N LEU A 23 -21.53 9.22 0.47
CA LEU A 23 -20.61 10.35 0.55
C LEU A 23 -21.28 11.68 0.12
N SER A 24 -22.14 11.65 -0.90
CA SER A 24 -22.84 12.83 -1.40
C SER A 24 -23.82 13.45 -0.38
N LYS A 25 -24.15 12.75 0.70
CA LYS A 25 -25.00 13.27 1.78
C LYS A 25 -24.33 14.35 2.61
N PHE A 26 -23.00 14.40 2.60
CA PHE A 26 -22.22 15.34 3.41
C PHE A 26 -21.03 16.00 2.70
N VAL A 27 -20.69 15.54 1.48
CA VAL A 27 -19.69 16.16 0.60
C VAL A 27 -20.38 16.67 -0.66
N ASP A 28 -20.07 17.86 -1.11
CA ASP A 28 -20.62 18.43 -2.36
C ASP A 28 -20.06 17.70 -3.59
N THR A 29 -20.67 16.57 -3.93
CA THR A 29 -20.28 15.67 -5.01
C THR A 29 -21.46 14.82 -5.51
N SER A 30 -21.21 13.96 -6.51
CA SER A 30 -22.16 12.97 -7.00
C SER A 30 -21.45 11.68 -7.42
N ASP A 31 -22.17 10.57 -7.47
CA ASP A 31 -21.64 9.29 -7.95
C ASP A 31 -21.04 9.42 -9.35
N GLU A 32 -21.77 10.08 -10.27
CA GLU A 32 -21.28 10.30 -11.64
C GLU A 32 -19.96 11.08 -11.68
N TRP A 33 -19.86 12.18 -10.90
CA TRP A 33 -18.67 13.00 -10.84
C TRP A 33 -17.47 12.20 -10.31
N ILE A 34 -17.68 11.42 -9.24
CA ILE A 34 -16.60 10.61 -8.63
C ILE A 34 -16.15 9.53 -9.61
N GLN A 35 -17.06 8.78 -10.21
CA GLN A 35 -16.72 7.71 -11.14
C GLN A 35 -15.96 8.23 -12.37
N GLN A 36 -16.42 9.34 -12.98
CA GLN A 36 -15.75 9.96 -14.12
C GLN A 36 -14.30 10.42 -13.81
N ARG A 37 -14.08 10.90 -12.59
CA ARG A 37 -12.78 11.47 -12.17
C ARG A 37 -11.82 10.42 -11.64
N THR A 38 -12.33 9.41 -10.95
CA THR A 38 -11.51 8.49 -10.15
C THR A 38 -11.72 7.02 -10.48
N GLY A 39 -12.87 6.65 -11.01
CA GLY A 39 -13.31 5.27 -11.18
C GLY A 39 -13.78 4.61 -9.89
N VAL A 40 -13.77 5.31 -8.75
CA VAL A 40 -14.20 4.77 -7.45
C VAL A 40 -15.72 4.71 -7.40
N LYS A 41 -16.28 3.56 -7.04
CA LYS A 41 -17.71 3.36 -6.80
C LYS A 41 -18.02 3.25 -5.33
N GLU A 42 -17.13 2.60 -4.58
CA GLU A 42 -17.22 2.43 -3.14
C GLU A 42 -15.82 2.41 -2.53
N ARG A 43 -15.72 2.64 -1.24
CA ARG A 43 -14.51 2.49 -0.43
C ARG A 43 -14.84 1.85 0.88
N ARG A 44 -13.80 1.40 1.55
CA ARG A 44 -13.90 0.74 2.86
C ARG A 44 -13.49 1.71 3.94
N PHE A 45 -14.19 1.65 5.05
CA PHE A 45 -13.96 2.45 6.24
C PHE A 45 -13.63 1.57 7.42
N SER A 46 -12.49 1.79 8.04
CA SER A 46 -12.13 1.12 9.27
C SER A 46 -12.72 1.86 10.48
N HIS A 47 -13.19 1.10 11.45
CA HIS A 47 -13.51 1.56 12.82
C HIS A 47 -12.50 1.05 13.85
N VAL A 48 -11.43 0.41 13.36
CA VAL A 48 -10.34 -0.13 14.16
C VAL A 48 -9.02 0.44 13.68
N ASN A 49 -7.97 0.26 14.46
CA ASN A 49 -6.64 0.77 14.15
C ASN A 49 -6.00 0.06 12.94
N THR A 50 -4.94 0.67 12.39
CA THR A 50 -4.14 0.10 11.31
C THR A 50 -3.59 -1.28 11.69
N SER A 51 -3.11 -1.45 12.94
CA SER A 51 -2.59 -2.72 13.41
C SER A 51 -3.63 -3.84 13.52
N ASP A 52 -4.92 -3.51 13.71
CA ASP A 52 -6.00 -4.51 13.73
C ASP A 52 -6.25 -5.11 12.35
N MET A 53 -6.26 -4.27 11.33
CA MET A 53 -6.36 -4.73 9.93
C MET A 53 -5.11 -5.50 9.50
N ALA A 54 -3.93 -4.99 9.87
CA ALA A 54 -2.65 -5.63 9.60
C ALA A 54 -2.52 -7.01 10.25
N GLU A 55 -3.06 -7.17 11.48
CA GLU A 55 -3.15 -8.46 12.17
C GLU A 55 -3.89 -9.50 11.32
N ILE A 56 -5.08 -9.16 10.83
CA ILE A 56 -5.92 -10.08 10.05
C ILE A 56 -5.21 -10.45 8.73
N ALA A 57 -4.68 -9.47 8.00
CA ALA A 57 -3.95 -9.72 6.77
C ALA A 57 -2.71 -10.60 6.99
N GLY A 58 -1.94 -10.31 8.07
CA GLY A 58 -0.75 -11.06 8.42
C GLY A 58 -1.06 -12.50 8.85
N LYS A 59 -2.09 -12.72 9.66
CA LYS A 59 -2.53 -14.08 10.04
C LYS A 59 -2.94 -14.91 8.82
N HIS A 60 -3.65 -14.31 7.88
CA HIS A 60 -4.01 -15.00 6.64
C HIS A 60 -2.76 -15.34 5.80
N ALA A 61 -1.79 -14.42 5.70
CA ALA A 61 -0.55 -14.67 4.95
C ALA A 61 0.27 -15.80 5.58
N ILE A 62 0.43 -15.81 6.90
CA ILE A 62 1.13 -16.85 7.64
C ILE A 62 0.45 -18.21 7.46
N ALA A 63 -0.88 -18.27 7.60
CA ALA A 63 -1.65 -19.48 7.41
C ALA A 63 -1.57 -19.99 5.95
N CYS A 64 -1.60 -19.09 4.97
CA CYS A 64 -1.43 -19.42 3.56
C CYS A 64 -0.04 -20.03 3.27
N ALA A 65 1.01 -19.56 3.94
CA ALA A 65 2.36 -20.11 3.86
C ALA A 65 2.50 -21.47 4.61
N GLY A 66 1.48 -21.90 5.35
CA GLY A 66 1.56 -23.10 6.18
C GLY A 66 2.47 -22.99 7.40
N LEU A 67 2.67 -21.75 7.89
CA LEU A 67 3.55 -21.42 9.01
C LEU A 67 2.77 -21.15 10.30
N ASN A 68 3.51 -21.18 11.42
CA ASN A 68 3.04 -20.66 12.70
C ASN A 68 3.58 -19.22 12.90
N PRO A 69 2.92 -18.37 13.70
CA PRO A 69 3.39 -17.03 13.97
C PRO A 69 4.83 -16.96 14.53
N GLU A 70 5.23 -17.91 15.34
CA GLU A 70 6.56 -18.02 15.95
C GLU A 70 7.67 -18.33 14.95
N ASP A 71 7.30 -18.76 13.74
CA ASP A 71 8.22 -19.05 12.65
C ASP A 71 8.70 -17.77 11.93
N ILE A 72 8.03 -16.63 12.14
CA ILE A 72 8.37 -15.34 11.51
C ILE A 72 9.56 -14.71 12.24
N ASP A 73 10.60 -14.34 11.48
CA ASP A 73 11.81 -13.72 12.01
C ASP A 73 11.76 -12.18 11.98
N VAL A 74 11.01 -11.60 11.04
CA VAL A 74 10.83 -10.15 10.93
C VAL A 74 9.44 -9.79 10.41
N VAL A 75 8.84 -8.74 11.01
CA VAL A 75 7.60 -8.09 10.54
C VAL A 75 7.94 -6.69 10.08
N ILE A 76 7.70 -6.39 8.81
CA ILE A 76 7.90 -5.07 8.20
C ILE A 76 6.53 -4.52 7.83
N LEU A 77 6.09 -3.47 8.52
CA LEU A 77 4.81 -2.84 8.26
C LEU A 77 5.00 -1.53 7.50
N ALA A 78 4.53 -1.49 6.26
CA ALA A 78 4.48 -0.27 5.47
C ALA A 78 3.18 0.48 5.80
N THR A 79 3.31 1.67 6.42
CA THR A 79 2.19 2.53 6.78
C THR A 79 2.61 3.98 6.96
N CYS A 80 1.73 4.91 6.59
CA CYS A 80 1.81 6.33 6.97
C CYS A 80 0.74 6.70 8.03
N THR A 81 -0.05 5.73 8.47
CA THR A 81 -1.12 5.88 9.46
C THR A 81 -0.93 4.92 10.65
N PRO A 82 0.23 4.97 11.35
CA PRO A 82 0.47 4.08 12.48
C PRO A 82 -0.51 4.37 13.63
N ASP A 83 -0.79 3.37 14.46
CA ASP A 83 -1.65 3.50 15.65
C ASP A 83 -1.12 4.55 16.63
N SER A 84 0.19 4.66 16.71
CA SER A 84 0.90 5.59 17.59
C SER A 84 2.29 5.89 17.02
N ILE A 85 2.91 7.00 17.46
CA ILE A 85 4.31 7.31 17.10
C ILE A 85 5.26 6.34 17.83
N VAL A 86 4.97 5.96 19.05
CA VAL A 86 5.72 5.00 19.89
C VAL A 86 4.74 4.25 20.78
N PRO A 87 4.77 2.91 20.80
CA PRO A 87 5.58 2.01 19.97
C PRO A 87 5.15 2.04 18.49
N SER A 88 5.96 1.42 17.60
CA SER A 88 5.61 1.24 16.19
C SER A 88 4.32 0.43 16.04
N ALA A 89 3.57 0.64 14.97
CA ALA A 89 2.38 -0.15 14.68
C ALA A 89 2.74 -1.63 14.44
N ALA A 90 3.91 -1.92 13.88
CA ALA A 90 4.44 -3.28 13.75
C ALA A 90 4.61 -4.00 15.09
N ALA A 91 4.92 -3.28 16.18
CA ALA A 91 4.99 -3.88 17.52
C ALA A 91 3.61 -4.32 18.04
N HIS A 92 2.57 -3.54 17.73
CA HIS A 92 1.19 -3.95 18.01
C HIS A 92 0.80 -5.19 17.19
N VAL A 93 1.17 -5.22 15.91
CA VAL A 93 0.92 -6.36 15.02
C VAL A 93 1.62 -7.62 15.52
N GLN A 94 2.91 -7.55 15.88
CA GLN A 94 3.68 -8.66 16.45
C GLN A 94 2.95 -9.31 17.63
N LYS A 95 2.53 -8.46 18.58
CA LYS A 95 1.81 -8.91 19.78
C LYS A 95 0.48 -9.59 19.43
N LYS A 96 -0.30 -8.99 18.52
CA LYS A 96 -1.64 -9.47 18.12
C LYS A 96 -1.57 -10.76 17.31
N ILE A 97 -0.57 -10.91 16.45
CA ILE A 97 -0.34 -12.12 15.66
C ILE A 97 0.25 -13.24 16.52
N GLY A 98 1.09 -12.90 17.50
CA GLY A 98 1.86 -13.86 18.30
C GLY A 98 3.23 -14.19 17.71
N ALA A 99 3.78 -13.32 16.84
CA ALA A 99 5.10 -13.50 16.22
C ALA A 99 6.23 -13.12 17.19
N VAL A 100 6.29 -13.80 18.33
CA VAL A 100 7.11 -13.46 19.50
C VAL A 100 8.62 -13.42 19.22
N ASN A 101 9.08 -14.13 18.20
CA ASN A 101 10.48 -14.22 17.82
C ASN A 101 10.92 -13.13 16.80
N ALA A 102 9.94 -12.39 16.23
CA ALA A 102 10.20 -11.48 15.14
C ALA A 102 10.82 -10.15 15.59
N SER A 103 11.80 -9.66 14.86
CA SER A 103 12.15 -8.23 14.86
C SER A 103 11.03 -7.44 14.16
N VAL A 104 10.73 -6.21 14.61
CA VAL A 104 9.59 -5.46 14.06
C VAL A 104 9.88 -3.98 13.90
N TYR A 105 9.41 -3.39 12.83
CA TYR A 105 9.47 -1.94 12.59
C TYR A 105 8.51 -1.49 11.49
N ASP A 106 8.20 -0.19 11.49
CA ASP A 106 7.40 0.46 10.47
C ASP A 106 8.30 1.08 9.39
N VAL A 107 7.81 1.08 8.15
CA VAL A 107 8.40 1.79 7.00
C VAL A 107 7.39 2.79 6.49
N ASN A 108 7.77 4.06 6.43
CA ASN A 108 6.96 5.10 5.80
C ASN A 108 7.62 5.56 4.50
N ALA A 109 7.06 5.13 3.38
CA ALA A 109 7.35 5.62 2.03
C ALA A 109 6.01 5.87 1.30
N ALA A 110 4.99 6.31 2.05
CA ALA A 110 3.63 6.56 1.57
C ALA A 110 3.12 5.39 0.70
N CYS A 111 2.48 5.68 -0.45
CA CYS A 111 1.91 4.67 -1.34
C CYS A 111 2.92 3.65 -1.90
N ALA A 112 4.22 3.97 -1.93
CA ALA A 112 5.29 3.07 -2.34
C ALA A 112 5.79 2.17 -1.19
N GLY A 113 5.35 2.40 0.05
CA GLY A 113 5.87 1.76 1.24
C GLY A 113 5.90 0.25 1.18
N PHE A 114 4.86 -0.38 0.62
CA PHE A 114 4.82 -1.84 0.46
C PHE A 114 5.97 -2.37 -0.41
N LEU A 115 6.30 -1.72 -1.52
CA LEU A 115 7.41 -2.15 -2.39
C LEU A 115 8.78 -1.96 -1.72
N TYR A 116 8.96 -0.88 -0.94
CA TYR A 116 10.17 -0.70 -0.13
C TYR A 116 10.30 -1.78 0.94
N ALA A 117 9.21 -2.12 1.62
CA ALA A 117 9.18 -3.18 2.62
C ALA A 117 9.43 -4.56 1.98
N LEU A 118 8.87 -4.81 0.79
CA LEU A 118 9.07 -6.05 0.03
C LEU A 118 10.55 -6.22 -0.39
N GLU A 119 11.19 -5.14 -0.88
CA GLU A 119 12.62 -5.15 -1.22
C GLU A 119 13.49 -5.46 0.00
N GLN A 120 13.18 -4.86 1.17
CA GLN A 120 13.89 -5.15 2.41
C GLN A 120 13.70 -6.61 2.84
N GLY A 121 12.47 -7.13 2.79
CA GLY A 121 12.17 -8.54 3.08
C GLY A 121 12.95 -9.50 2.19
N LYS A 122 13.00 -9.22 0.86
CA LYS A 122 13.86 -9.95 -0.09
C LYS A 122 15.32 -9.92 0.34
N ALA A 123 15.87 -8.73 0.58
CA ALA A 123 17.28 -8.56 0.95
C ALA A 123 17.63 -9.32 2.24
N PHE A 124 16.76 -9.32 3.23
CA PHE A 124 16.98 -10.05 4.48
C PHE A 124 17.00 -11.57 4.29
N VAL A 125 16.09 -12.10 3.48
CA VAL A 125 16.04 -13.54 3.21
C VAL A 125 17.24 -13.96 2.36
N GLU A 126 17.54 -13.24 1.28
CA GLU A 126 18.66 -13.58 0.39
C GLU A 126 20.05 -13.41 1.00
N SER A 127 20.19 -12.51 1.99
CA SER A 127 21.40 -12.37 2.80
C SER A 127 21.52 -13.39 3.94
N SER A 128 20.50 -14.22 4.14
CA SER A 128 20.40 -15.17 5.27
C SER A 128 20.37 -14.50 6.65
N LEU A 129 20.06 -13.19 6.72
CA LEU A 129 19.88 -12.51 8.00
C LEU A 129 18.62 -13.00 8.71
N TYR A 130 17.56 -13.18 7.95
CA TYR A 130 16.31 -13.79 8.38
C TYR A 130 15.88 -14.87 7.39
N LYS A 131 15.14 -15.88 7.87
CA LYS A 131 14.62 -16.96 7.01
C LYS A 131 13.24 -16.63 6.47
N ARG A 132 12.44 -15.89 7.27
CA ARG A 132 11.04 -15.60 6.98
C ARG A 132 10.70 -14.17 7.33
N ALA A 133 10.28 -13.42 6.33
CA ALA A 133 9.82 -12.05 6.50
C ALA A 133 8.31 -11.95 6.23
N LEU A 134 7.56 -11.38 7.17
CA LEU A 134 6.18 -10.95 6.97
C LEU A 134 6.18 -9.48 6.58
N VAL A 135 5.76 -9.20 5.36
CA VAL A 135 5.66 -7.84 4.80
C VAL A 135 4.20 -7.45 4.68
N ILE A 136 3.83 -6.34 5.30
CA ILE A 136 2.45 -5.87 5.36
C ILE A 136 2.38 -4.43 4.84
N GLY A 137 1.40 -4.14 4.00
CA GLY A 137 0.96 -2.77 3.71
C GLY A 137 -0.41 -2.55 4.34
N ALA A 138 -0.56 -1.58 5.24
CA ALA A 138 -1.82 -1.33 5.93
C ALA A 138 -2.03 0.16 6.19
N GLU A 139 -3.25 0.64 5.96
CA GLU A 139 -3.60 2.04 6.15
C GLU A 139 -5.01 2.22 6.70
N HIS A 140 -5.11 3.11 7.68
CA HIS A 140 -6.36 3.71 8.12
C HIS A 140 -6.32 5.19 7.74
N ILE A 141 -6.35 5.46 6.43
CA ILE A 141 -6.13 6.79 5.88
C ILE A 141 -7.34 7.71 6.04
N THR A 142 -8.54 7.11 6.16
CA THR A 142 -9.80 7.86 6.19
C THR A 142 -9.97 8.74 7.43
N TRP A 143 -9.29 8.44 8.53
CA TRP A 143 -9.32 9.29 9.73
C TRP A 143 -8.53 10.61 9.56
N LEU A 144 -7.60 10.65 8.60
CA LEU A 144 -6.80 11.85 8.30
C LEU A 144 -7.48 12.80 7.29
N LEU A 145 -8.59 12.39 6.67
CA LEU A 145 -9.24 13.17 5.62
C LEU A 145 -9.96 14.38 6.16
N ASP A 146 -9.82 15.51 5.48
CA ASP A 146 -10.76 16.62 5.61
C ASP A 146 -12.00 16.31 4.76
N TRP A 147 -13.07 15.88 5.42
CA TRP A 147 -14.33 15.51 4.78
C TRP A 147 -15.06 16.68 4.12
N SER A 148 -14.61 17.91 4.31
CA SER A 148 -15.08 19.08 3.56
C SER A 148 -14.32 19.30 2.24
N ASP A 149 -13.15 18.67 2.06
CA ASP A 149 -12.40 18.72 0.81
C ASP A 149 -12.72 17.55 -0.10
N ARG A 150 -13.59 17.78 -1.09
CA ARG A 150 -13.97 16.73 -2.06
C ARG A 150 -12.82 16.22 -2.93
N ASN A 151 -11.68 16.93 -3.01
CA ASN A 151 -10.56 16.48 -3.83
C ASN A 151 -9.86 15.27 -3.22
N THR A 152 -9.86 15.16 -1.89
CA THR A 152 -9.26 14.07 -1.15
C THR A 152 -10.29 13.08 -0.60
N ALA A 153 -11.41 13.58 -0.04
CA ALA A 153 -12.44 12.77 0.59
C ALA A 153 -13.04 11.67 -0.31
N VAL A 154 -13.10 11.92 -1.62
CA VAL A 154 -13.68 10.95 -2.58
C VAL A 154 -12.74 9.84 -3.02
N LEU A 155 -11.42 9.95 -2.71
CA LEU A 155 -10.40 9.07 -3.27
C LEU A 155 -10.06 7.88 -2.40
N PHE A 156 -9.89 8.12 -1.10
CA PHE A 156 -9.22 7.19 -0.22
C PHE A 156 -10.15 6.20 0.48
N GLY A 157 -9.58 5.06 0.86
CA GLY A 157 -10.21 4.04 1.66
C GLY A 157 -9.16 3.31 2.52
N ASP A 158 -9.62 2.45 3.42
CA ASP A 158 -8.81 1.72 4.38
C ASP A 158 -8.65 0.25 3.99
N GLY A 159 -7.58 -0.37 4.45
CA GLY A 159 -7.34 -1.79 4.25
C GLY A 159 -5.93 -2.23 4.61
N ALA A 160 -5.69 -3.52 4.51
CA ALA A 160 -4.40 -4.15 4.70
C ALA A 160 -4.21 -5.32 3.73
N GLY A 161 -2.97 -5.51 3.27
CA GLY A 161 -2.54 -6.69 2.55
C GLY A 161 -1.17 -7.13 3.04
N ALA A 162 -0.89 -8.42 3.02
CA ALA A 162 0.33 -8.99 3.56
C ALA A 162 0.85 -10.12 2.68
N VAL A 163 2.17 -10.30 2.68
CA VAL A 163 2.84 -11.45 2.09
C VAL A 163 3.90 -12.00 3.03
N VAL A 164 4.14 -13.31 2.96
CA VAL A 164 5.30 -13.98 3.56
C VAL A 164 6.34 -14.20 2.49
N ILE A 165 7.60 -13.89 2.82
CA ILE A 165 8.77 -14.13 1.97
C ILE A 165 9.63 -15.19 2.63
N GLU A 166 10.00 -16.23 1.88
CA GLU A 166 10.92 -17.27 2.28
C GLU A 166 11.97 -17.54 1.18
N GLU A 167 12.98 -18.32 1.49
CA GLU A 167 13.92 -18.84 0.50
C GLU A 167 13.19 -19.68 -0.56
N SER A 168 13.41 -19.37 -1.83
CA SER A 168 12.99 -20.18 -2.96
C SER A 168 13.92 -21.36 -3.11
N LYS A 169 13.42 -22.57 -2.87
CA LYS A 169 14.22 -23.81 -2.91
C LYS A 169 14.11 -24.56 -4.23
N ASN A 170 13.01 -24.37 -4.94
CA ASN A 170 12.70 -25.04 -6.18
C ASN A 170 12.17 -24.05 -7.22
N GLU A 171 12.30 -24.35 -8.50
CA GLU A 171 11.76 -23.52 -9.59
C GLU A 171 10.24 -23.29 -9.47
N SER A 172 9.51 -24.24 -8.88
CA SER A 172 8.06 -24.13 -8.66
C SER A 172 7.66 -23.13 -7.57
N ASP A 173 8.59 -22.74 -6.70
CA ASP A 173 8.32 -21.81 -5.59
C ASP A 173 8.20 -20.35 -6.08
N GLY A 174 8.63 -20.07 -7.31
CA GLY A 174 8.73 -18.73 -7.85
C GLY A 174 9.97 -17.99 -7.38
N GLU A 175 10.13 -16.75 -7.82
CA GLU A 175 11.26 -15.89 -7.47
C GLU A 175 10.85 -14.42 -7.48
N ILE A 176 11.31 -13.68 -6.49
CA ILE A 176 11.27 -12.21 -6.51
C ILE A 176 12.51 -11.73 -7.26
N TYR A 177 12.36 -11.26 -8.49
CA TYR A 177 13.48 -10.93 -9.36
C TYR A 177 14.18 -9.62 -8.96
N SER A 178 13.51 -8.50 -9.15
CA SER A 178 14.17 -7.21 -9.11
C SER A 178 13.27 -6.10 -8.56
N PHE A 179 13.88 -4.99 -8.21
CA PHE A 179 13.21 -3.77 -7.77
C PHE A 179 13.78 -2.55 -8.49
N SER A 180 12.92 -1.55 -8.66
CA SER A 180 13.31 -0.19 -8.99
C SER A 180 12.48 0.77 -8.14
N ASN A 181 13.00 1.12 -6.98
CA ASN A 181 12.41 2.09 -6.05
C ASN A 181 13.18 3.41 -6.12
N GLY A 182 12.49 4.52 -5.90
CA GLY A 182 13.10 5.84 -5.90
C GLY A 182 12.12 6.93 -5.47
N LEU A 183 12.65 8.13 -5.29
CA LEU A 183 11.89 9.34 -4.95
C LEU A 183 12.38 10.49 -5.82
N SER A 184 11.44 11.26 -6.38
CA SER A 184 11.73 12.58 -6.92
C SER A 184 11.50 13.63 -5.82
N SER A 185 12.57 14.24 -5.34
CA SER A 185 12.51 15.28 -4.30
C SER A 185 12.13 16.67 -4.82
N ASP A 186 11.99 16.82 -6.13
CA ASP A 186 11.78 18.14 -6.76
C ASP A 186 10.37 18.71 -6.52
N ASN A 187 9.43 17.89 -6.09
CA ASN A 187 8.01 18.25 -5.96
C ASN A 187 7.40 17.64 -4.69
N LEU A 188 8.07 17.74 -3.55
CA LEU A 188 7.54 17.17 -2.29
C LEU A 188 6.22 17.83 -1.88
N GLU A 189 6.07 19.12 -2.18
CA GLU A 189 4.89 19.91 -1.82
C GLU A 189 3.62 19.60 -2.60
N ILE A 190 3.66 18.76 -3.66
CA ILE A 190 2.45 18.42 -4.42
C ILE A 190 1.52 17.46 -3.67
N LEU A 191 2.06 16.72 -2.71
CA LEU A 191 1.31 15.84 -1.82
C LEU A 191 1.99 15.81 -0.45
N GLU A 192 1.39 16.48 0.51
CA GLU A 192 1.88 16.51 1.89
C GLU A 192 0.73 16.32 2.87
N ILE A 193 0.96 15.44 3.84
CA ILE A 193 0.13 15.28 5.03
C ILE A 193 0.99 15.74 6.21
N PRO A 194 0.76 16.94 6.76
CA PRO A 194 1.62 17.49 7.79
C PRO A 194 1.54 16.69 9.09
N ASN A 195 2.69 16.57 9.75
CA ASN A 195 2.76 15.95 11.07
C ASN A 195 2.16 16.89 12.12
N PHE A 196 1.36 16.36 13.04
CA PHE A 196 0.73 17.08 14.14
C PHE A 196 1.69 17.83 15.08
N GLY A 197 3.00 17.63 14.96
CA GLY A 197 3.96 18.13 15.93
C GLY A 197 4.79 19.37 15.52
N SER A 198 5.05 19.59 14.23
CA SER A 198 6.05 20.59 13.80
C SER A 198 5.48 21.78 13.03
N ALA A 199 4.31 21.64 12.42
CA ALA A 199 3.70 22.66 11.57
C ALA A 199 2.50 23.38 12.23
N MET A 200 2.12 22.98 13.45
CA MET A 200 0.96 23.53 14.14
C MET A 200 1.38 24.43 15.29
N ASP A 201 0.76 25.60 15.39
CA ASP A 201 0.82 26.42 16.59
C ASP A 201 0.09 25.67 17.73
N ARG A 202 0.87 25.00 18.58
CA ARG A 202 0.36 24.24 19.74
C ARG A 202 -0.44 25.07 20.71
N PHE A 203 -0.37 26.39 20.61
CA PHE A 203 -1.06 27.35 21.47
C PHE A 203 -2.33 27.89 20.82
N ASN A 204 -2.60 27.57 19.55
CA ASN A 204 -3.83 27.93 18.88
C ASN A 204 -4.76 26.72 18.73
N PRO A 205 -5.77 26.57 19.61
CA PRO A 205 -6.67 25.42 19.58
C PRO A 205 -7.51 25.32 18.28
N ASP A 206 -7.69 26.44 17.56
CA ASP A 206 -8.47 26.46 16.33
C ASP A 206 -7.67 25.92 15.14
N GLU A 207 -6.33 26.00 15.16
CA GLU A 207 -5.46 25.41 14.15
C GLU A 207 -5.16 23.92 14.44
N ALA A 208 -5.17 23.53 15.72
CA ALA A 208 -4.87 22.17 16.14
C ALA A 208 -5.89 21.12 15.63
N ALA A 209 -7.05 21.56 15.17
CA ALA A 209 -8.16 20.64 14.83
C ALA A 209 -8.21 20.22 13.35
N ARG A 210 -7.33 20.74 12.47
CA ARG A 210 -7.44 20.49 11.03
C ARG A 210 -6.11 20.11 10.41
N VAL A 211 -5.93 18.83 10.10
CA VAL A 211 -4.88 18.38 9.17
C VAL A 211 -5.31 18.80 7.77
N ARG A 212 -4.67 19.79 7.21
CA ARG A 212 -4.90 20.18 5.82
C ARG A 212 -3.85 19.53 4.94
N TRP A 213 -4.30 18.72 4.01
CA TRP A 213 -3.44 18.13 3.00
C TRP A 213 -3.09 19.16 1.93
N THR A 214 -1.86 19.16 1.48
CA THR A 214 -1.55 19.69 0.16
C THR A 214 -1.77 18.58 -0.85
N PHE A 215 -2.57 18.83 -1.87
CA PHE A 215 -2.93 17.82 -2.88
C PHE A 215 -3.11 18.45 -4.26
N ASP A 216 -2.04 18.47 -5.07
CA ASP A 216 -2.12 18.84 -6.49
C ASP A 216 -2.37 17.64 -7.36
N GLY A 217 -3.64 17.31 -7.60
CA GLY A 217 -4.04 16.13 -8.36
C GLY A 217 -3.53 16.09 -9.81
N GLN A 218 -3.24 17.24 -10.45
CA GLN A 218 -2.69 17.28 -11.81
C GLN A 218 -1.21 16.90 -11.84
N GLU A 219 -0.42 17.49 -10.96
CA GLU A 219 1.01 17.18 -10.88
C GLU A 219 1.24 15.77 -10.32
N ILE A 220 0.44 15.31 -9.35
CA ILE A 220 0.45 13.92 -8.87
C ILE A 220 0.17 12.94 -10.02
N PHE A 221 -0.82 13.23 -10.87
CA PHE A 221 -1.11 12.39 -12.05
C PHE A 221 0.08 12.31 -12.99
N LYS A 222 0.63 13.45 -13.42
CA LYS A 222 1.73 13.51 -14.39
C LYS A 222 3.00 12.85 -13.86
N SER A 223 3.39 13.23 -12.64
CA SER A 223 4.60 12.74 -11.97
C SER A 223 4.48 11.25 -11.64
N GLY A 224 3.32 10.82 -11.12
CA GLY A 224 3.04 9.43 -10.77
C GLY A 224 3.07 8.51 -11.98
N VAL A 225 2.38 8.86 -13.07
CA VAL A 225 2.40 8.04 -14.30
C VAL A 225 3.82 7.94 -14.88
N ARG A 226 4.59 9.05 -14.86
CA ARG A 226 5.96 9.04 -15.36
C ARG A 226 6.87 8.16 -14.50
N ALA A 227 6.86 8.37 -13.19
CA ALA A 227 7.73 7.67 -12.25
C ALA A 227 7.41 6.17 -12.17
N MET A 228 6.12 5.81 -12.05
CA MET A 228 5.73 4.40 -12.00
C MET A 228 6.02 3.66 -13.31
N ALA A 229 5.82 4.30 -14.48
CA ALA A 229 6.16 3.68 -15.76
C ALA A 229 7.66 3.48 -15.90
N GLN A 230 8.48 4.45 -15.47
CA GLN A 230 9.93 4.32 -15.48
C GLN A 230 10.39 3.20 -14.55
N ALA A 231 9.94 3.21 -13.30
CA ALA A 231 10.31 2.18 -12.32
C ALA A 231 9.89 0.77 -12.77
N SER A 232 8.70 0.61 -13.37
CA SER A 232 8.26 -0.67 -13.92
C SER A 232 9.14 -1.14 -15.07
N ALA A 233 9.50 -0.24 -16.00
CA ALA A 233 10.38 -0.58 -17.11
C ALA A 233 11.79 -0.98 -16.64
N GLU A 234 12.35 -0.24 -15.67
CA GLU A 234 13.65 -0.56 -15.08
C GLU A 234 13.62 -1.89 -14.30
N ALA A 235 12.51 -2.19 -13.60
CA ALA A 235 12.37 -3.46 -12.90
C ALA A 235 12.32 -4.63 -13.88
N ILE A 236 11.59 -4.51 -15.00
CA ILE A 236 11.56 -5.53 -16.06
C ILE A 236 12.98 -5.70 -16.65
N GLU A 237 13.67 -4.63 -16.97
CA GLU A 237 15.05 -4.70 -17.50
C GLU A 237 16.01 -5.41 -16.53
N LYS A 238 15.99 -5.02 -15.24
CA LYS A 238 16.83 -5.62 -14.19
C LYS A 238 16.51 -7.09 -13.93
N SER A 239 15.29 -7.53 -14.20
CA SER A 239 14.89 -8.94 -14.05
C SER A 239 15.45 -9.84 -15.16
N GLY A 240 15.88 -9.27 -16.27
CA GLY A 240 16.27 -10.02 -17.47
C GLY A 240 15.09 -10.55 -18.28
N LEU A 241 13.85 -10.25 -17.88
CA LEU A 241 12.63 -10.59 -18.61
C LEU A 241 12.32 -9.54 -19.69
N SER A 242 11.50 -9.92 -20.65
CA SER A 242 10.93 -9.02 -21.65
C SER A 242 9.51 -8.58 -21.26
N LYS A 243 8.95 -7.61 -21.97
CA LYS A 243 7.56 -7.18 -21.76
C LYS A 243 6.53 -8.27 -22.10
N GLU A 244 6.89 -9.15 -22.99
CA GLU A 244 6.10 -10.28 -23.46
C GLU A 244 5.98 -11.38 -22.42
N ASP A 245 6.92 -11.44 -21.45
CA ASP A 245 6.95 -12.42 -20.37
C ASP A 245 6.07 -12.00 -19.17
N ILE A 246 5.45 -10.83 -19.23
CA ILE A 246 4.62 -10.31 -18.13
C ILE A 246 3.15 -10.69 -18.37
N ASP A 247 2.61 -11.55 -17.53
CA ASP A 247 1.23 -12.02 -17.59
C ASP A 247 0.27 -11.17 -16.75
N ILE A 248 0.74 -10.60 -15.62
CA ILE A 248 -0.08 -9.82 -14.69
C ILE A 248 0.66 -8.53 -14.33
N PHE A 249 -0.06 -7.42 -14.40
CA PHE A 249 0.41 -6.11 -13.96
C PHE A 249 -0.48 -5.59 -12.82
N ILE A 250 0.11 -5.35 -11.65
CA ILE A 250 -0.59 -4.87 -10.46
C ILE A 250 -0.04 -3.48 -10.09
N PRO A 251 -0.54 -2.41 -10.68
CA PRO A 251 -0.13 -1.05 -10.32
C PRO A 251 -0.75 -0.60 -8.99
N HIS A 252 -0.17 0.44 -8.39
CA HIS A 252 -0.82 1.17 -7.31
C HIS A 252 -2.21 1.64 -7.73
N GLN A 253 -3.22 1.36 -6.90
CA GLN A 253 -4.64 1.62 -7.17
C GLN A 253 -5.07 3.03 -6.74
N ALA A 254 -4.33 4.06 -7.18
CA ALA A 254 -4.61 5.44 -6.79
C ALA A 254 -5.88 6.01 -7.42
N ASN A 255 -6.05 5.75 -8.72
CA ASN A 255 -7.10 6.31 -9.57
C ASN A 255 -7.13 5.53 -10.88
N ILE A 256 -8.32 5.23 -11.41
CA ILE A 256 -8.45 4.44 -12.64
C ILE A 256 -7.73 5.07 -13.84
N ARG A 257 -7.75 6.40 -13.94
CA ARG A 257 -7.09 7.13 -15.03
C ARG A 257 -5.56 6.98 -15.00
N ILE A 258 -4.98 6.90 -13.79
CA ILE A 258 -3.55 6.64 -13.61
C ILE A 258 -3.23 5.20 -14.06
N VAL A 259 -4.04 4.22 -13.64
CA VAL A 259 -3.88 2.81 -14.01
C VAL A 259 -3.93 2.64 -15.53
N GLU A 260 -4.93 3.24 -16.19
CA GLU A 260 -5.09 3.17 -17.65
C GLU A 260 -3.95 3.89 -18.41
N ALA A 261 -3.48 5.02 -17.88
CA ALA A 261 -2.33 5.72 -18.46
C ALA A 261 -1.04 4.92 -18.35
N LEU A 262 -0.83 4.21 -17.23
CA LEU A 262 0.30 3.29 -17.03
C LEU A 262 0.22 2.09 -17.97
N GLU A 263 -0.92 1.43 -18.06
CA GLU A 263 -1.18 0.31 -18.97
C GLU A 263 -0.81 0.69 -20.40
N LYS A 264 -1.31 1.82 -20.86
CA LYS A 264 -1.00 2.36 -22.20
C LYS A 264 0.49 2.70 -22.38
N LYS A 265 1.11 3.30 -21.36
CA LYS A 265 2.50 3.78 -21.45
C LYS A 265 3.51 2.64 -21.40
N LEU A 266 3.26 1.62 -20.58
CA LEU A 266 4.12 0.45 -20.49
C LEU A 266 3.99 -0.45 -21.72
N GLY A 267 2.79 -0.62 -22.26
CA GLY A 267 2.53 -1.45 -23.42
C GLY A 267 3.00 -2.88 -23.19
N LEU A 268 2.46 -3.55 -22.17
CA LEU A 268 2.71 -4.96 -21.84
C LEU A 268 1.72 -5.81 -22.66
N PRO A 269 2.15 -6.50 -23.73
CA PRO A 269 1.22 -7.06 -24.72
C PRO A 269 0.38 -8.23 -24.19
N ASN A 270 0.93 -8.99 -23.25
CA ASN A 270 0.28 -10.19 -22.69
C ASN A 270 -0.31 -9.96 -21.31
N ALA A 271 -0.01 -8.83 -20.67
CA ALA A 271 -0.37 -8.63 -19.27
C ALA A 271 -1.86 -8.28 -19.05
N THR A 272 -2.48 -8.96 -18.10
CA THR A 272 -3.73 -8.52 -17.52
C THR A 272 -3.47 -7.47 -16.44
N THR A 273 -3.96 -6.25 -16.65
CA THR A 273 -3.85 -5.17 -15.65
C THR A 273 -4.93 -5.31 -14.59
N ILE A 274 -4.54 -5.44 -13.34
CA ILE A 274 -5.47 -5.53 -12.21
C ILE A 274 -6.02 -4.14 -11.87
N LYS A 275 -7.35 -4.01 -11.84
CA LYS A 275 -8.08 -2.76 -11.59
C LYS A 275 -9.09 -2.98 -10.47
N LYS A 276 -8.73 -2.59 -9.24
CA LYS A 276 -9.54 -2.79 -8.02
C LYS A 276 -9.96 -1.46 -7.35
N VAL A 277 -9.48 -0.34 -7.87
CA VAL A 277 -9.76 1.00 -7.34
C VAL A 277 -11.25 1.30 -7.23
N HIS A 278 -12.09 0.74 -8.12
CA HIS A 278 -13.54 0.93 -8.09
C HIS A 278 -14.20 0.40 -6.82
N ARG A 279 -13.57 -0.55 -6.14
CA ARG A 279 -14.09 -1.26 -4.98
C ARG A 279 -13.51 -0.80 -3.64
N TYR A 280 -12.26 -0.38 -3.66
CA TYR A 280 -11.52 -0.07 -2.42
C TYR A 280 -11.12 1.39 -2.32
N GLY A 281 -11.20 2.16 -3.42
CA GLY A 281 -10.54 3.45 -3.48
C GLY A 281 -9.02 3.33 -3.46
N ASN A 282 -8.36 4.41 -3.11
CA ASN A 282 -6.92 4.45 -2.87
C ASN A 282 -6.62 4.07 -1.41
N THR A 283 -6.10 2.89 -1.19
CA THR A 283 -5.69 2.41 0.14
C THR A 283 -4.18 2.59 0.40
N SER A 284 -3.53 3.55 -0.28
CA SER A 284 -2.12 3.90 -0.10
C SER A 284 -1.20 2.68 -0.16
N ALA A 285 -0.38 2.39 0.87
CA ALA A 285 0.54 1.25 0.90
C ALA A 285 -0.17 -0.12 0.85
N ALA A 286 -1.43 -0.20 1.25
CA ALA A 286 -2.20 -1.44 1.20
C ALA A 286 -2.72 -1.79 -0.21
N SER A 287 -2.67 -0.86 -1.17
CA SER A 287 -3.37 -1.02 -2.46
C SER A 287 -2.81 -2.16 -3.33
N ILE A 288 -1.50 -2.28 -3.44
CA ILE A 288 -0.84 -3.34 -4.21
C ILE A 288 -1.06 -4.72 -3.55
N PRO A 289 -0.73 -4.91 -2.26
CA PRO A 289 -0.90 -6.22 -1.66
C PRO A 289 -2.37 -6.66 -1.53
N THR A 290 -3.31 -5.74 -1.36
CA THR A 290 -4.75 -6.06 -1.39
C THR A 290 -5.19 -6.52 -2.79
N ALA A 291 -4.74 -5.82 -3.84
CA ALA A 291 -5.04 -6.19 -5.23
C ALA A 291 -4.33 -7.49 -5.66
N PHE A 292 -3.18 -7.81 -5.07
CA PHE A 292 -2.46 -9.06 -5.30
C PHE A 292 -3.25 -10.27 -4.79
N VAL A 293 -3.95 -10.13 -3.66
CA VAL A 293 -4.73 -11.22 -3.05
C VAL A 293 -6.10 -11.43 -3.74
N ASP A 294 -6.66 -10.41 -4.44
CA ASP A 294 -7.94 -10.47 -5.15
C ASP A 294 -7.88 -11.25 -6.47
#